data_55136d6bc759724292b56b0bac98859d
#
_entry.id   55136d6bc759724292b56b0bac98859d
#
_cell.length_a   1.000
_cell.length_b   1.000
_cell.length_c   1.000
_cell.angle_alpha   90.00
_cell.angle_beta   90.00
_cell.angle_gamma   90.00
#
_symmetry.space_group_name_H-M   'P 1'
#
loop_
_entity.id
_entity.type
_entity.pdbx_description
1 polymer ?
#
loop_
_entity_poly.entity_id
_entity_poly.type
_entity_poly.pdbx_seq_one_letter_code
_entity_poly.pdbx_strand_id
1 'polypeptide(L)'
;METLKICHLYPEVLNLYGDRGNIRCLERRLEWRGMQAEVTRVGIGDTDDLTAYDLFFIGGGQDFEQEVLLQDLGSGKGDSIRSAVKDGKVFLCICGGYQMMGNYYETHDGVKCEFLGAVDLYTKGGDTRMIGNYAFELEQASGGSTVVGFENHSGRTYLGSGVHPLGHVLKGYGNNGTDGTEGCRYLNVYGSYSHGPVLPKNPAFCDELIATAIGRRTGNRPALARIDDSIELQAHDTVLQHVLNGTAGRED
;
A
#
# COMPACT_ATOMS: atom_id res chain seq x y z
N MET A 1 4.26 27.83 2.48
CA MET A 1 3.82 26.73 1.59
C MET A 1 3.72 25.47 2.45
N GLU A 2 2.65 24.73 2.35
CA GLU A 2 2.49 23.51 3.14
C GLU A 2 3.36 22.39 2.58
N THR A 3 4.16 21.74 3.42
CA THR A 3 5.08 20.67 3.03
C THR A 3 4.64 19.35 3.68
N LEU A 4 4.45 18.30 2.88
CA LEU A 4 4.21 16.95 3.37
C LEU A 4 5.53 16.18 3.34
N LYS A 5 5.93 15.61 4.49
CA LYS A 5 7.14 14.82 4.61
C LYS A 5 6.83 13.34 4.36
N ILE A 6 7.43 12.79 3.33
CA ILE A 6 7.18 11.42 2.86
C ILE A 6 8.45 10.58 3.07
N CYS A 7 8.31 9.47 3.79
CA CYS A 7 9.35 8.47 3.93
C CYS A 7 9.14 7.35 2.90
N HIS A 8 10.08 7.16 1.98
CA HIS A 8 10.12 6.02 1.08
C HIS A 8 11.04 4.96 1.69
N LEU A 9 10.45 3.98 2.37
CA LEU A 9 11.19 2.91 3.03
C LEU A 9 11.66 1.86 2.01
N TYR A 10 12.95 1.50 2.10
CA TYR A 10 13.61 0.45 1.32
C TYR A 10 13.46 0.55 -0.20
N PRO A 11 13.64 1.75 -0.81
CA PRO A 11 13.36 1.98 -2.22
C PRO A 11 14.24 1.19 -3.20
N GLU A 12 15.37 0.67 -2.75
CA GLU A 12 16.30 -0.12 -3.57
C GLU A 12 15.93 -1.60 -3.61
N VAL A 13 15.23 -2.07 -2.56
CA VAL A 13 14.87 -3.48 -2.37
C VAL A 13 13.38 -3.70 -2.68
N LEU A 14 12.50 -2.81 -2.22
CA LEU A 14 11.05 -2.92 -2.37
C LEU A 14 10.54 -2.00 -3.48
N ASN A 15 10.67 -2.42 -4.74
CA ASN A 15 10.27 -1.61 -5.90
C ASN A 15 9.84 -2.46 -7.11
N LEU A 16 9.11 -3.54 -6.86
CA LEU A 16 8.57 -4.37 -7.94
C LEU A 16 7.48 -3.60 -8.73
N TYR A 17 7.35 -3.95 -10.01
CA TYR A 17 6.32 -3.42 -10.92
C TYR A 17 6.24 -1.89 -10.98
N GLY A 18 7.35 -1.19 -10.69
CA GLY A 18 7.41 0.27 -10.76
C GLY A 18 6.75 0.99 -9.59
N ASP A 19 6.63 0.38 -8.43
CA ASP A 19 5.94 0.91 -7.24
C ASP A 19 6.41 2.30 -6.81
N ARG A 20 7.66 2.71 -7.13
CA ARG A 20 8.11 4.10 -6.94
C ARG A 20 7.27 5.14 -7.70
N GLY A 21 6.47 4.73 -8.68
CA GLY A 21 5.50 5.59 -9.35
C GLY A 21 4.42 6.13 -8.40
N ASN A 22 4.15 5.43 -7.28
CA ASN A 22 3.26 5.94 -6.24
C ASN A 22 3.84 7.20 -5.57
N ILE A 23 5.14 7.22 -5.28
CA ILE A 23 5.83 8.42 -4.76
C ILE A 23 5.71 9.58 -5.75
N ARG A 24 5.97 9.34 -7.05
CA ARG A 24 5.85 10.38 -8.08
C ARG A 24 4.43 10.92 -8.21
N CYS A 25 3.43 10.06 -8.05
CA CYS A 25 2.03 10.48 -8.05
C CYS A 25 1.74 11.41 -6.85
N LEU A 26 2.16 11.04 -5.65
CA LEU A 26 2.02 11.88 -4.46
C LEU A 26 2.70 13.25 -4.64
N GLU A 27 3.97 13.26 -5.11
CA GLU A 27 4.72 14.50 -5.38
C GLU A 27 3.96 15.42 -6.35
N ARG A 28 3.52 14.88 -7.50
CA ARG A 28 2.84 15.67 -8.52
C ARG A 28 1.49 16.20 -8.08
N ARG A 29 0.71 15.39 -7.39
CA ARG A 29 -0.61 15.82 -6.89
C ARG A 29 -0.50 16.89 -5.80
N LEU A 30 0.55 16.89 -4.99
CA LEU A 30 0.87 17.97 -4.06
C LEU A 30 1.32 19.24 -4.80
N GLU A 31 2.26 19.10 -5.75
CA GLU A 31 2.77 20.21 -6.55
C GLU A 31 1.65 20.93 -7.33
N TRP A 32 0.75 20.19 -7.99
CA TRP A 32 -0.39 20.77 -8.71
C TRP A 32 -1.35 21.55 -7.80
N ARG A 33 -1.30 21.31 -6.49
CA ARG A 33 -2.05 22.06 -5.47
C ARG A 33 -1.25 23.16 -4.80
N GLY A 34 -0.05 23.47 -5.29
CA GLY A 34 0.83 24.49 -4.69
C GLY A 34 1.41 24.08 -3.33
N MET A 35 1.42 22.78 -3.02
CA MET A 35 2.07 22.20 -1.84
C MET A 35 3.41 21.58 -2.21
N GLN A 36 4.26 21.32 -1.22
CA GLN A 36 5.55 20.65 -1.42
C GLN A 36 5.50 19.23 -0.88
N ALA A 37 6.18 18.31 -1.57
CA ALA A 37 6.55 17.00 -1.05
C ALA A 37 8.06 17.02 -0.72
N GLU A 38 8.39 16.65 0.51
CA GLU A 38 9.77 16.36 0.92
C GLU A 38 9.92 14.86 1.04
N VAL A 39 10.52 14.22 0.04
CA VAL A 39 10.68 12.77 -0.02
C VAL A 39 12.07 12.37 0.45
N THR A 40 12.14 11.62 1.54
CA THR A 40 13.38 11.01 2.04
C THR A 40 13.35 9.52 1.74
N ARG A 41 14.46 9.00 1.20
CA ARG A 41 14.66 7.57 0.95
C ARG A 41 15.41 6.99 2.15
N VAL A 42 14.80 6.04 2.82
CA VAL A 42 15.36 5.38 4.00
C VAL A 42 15.60 3.91 3.67
N GLY A 43 16.86 3.54 3.54
CA GLY A 43 17.33 2.20 3.17
C GLY A 43 17.72 1.35 4.35
N ILE A 44 18.39 0.24 4.05
CA ILE A 44 19.00 -0.66 5.04
C ILE A 44 20.17 0.07 5.71
N GLY A 45 20.24 0.01 7.04
CA GLY A 45 21.30 0.63 7.84
C GLY A 45 21.10 2.13 8.10
N ASP A 46 20.15 2.80 7.45
CA ASP A 46 19.87 4.21 7.72
C ASP A 46 19.20 4.37 9.09
N THR A 47 19.58 5.46 9.79
CA THR A 47 19.14 5.73 11.18
C THR A 47 18.27 6.97 11.29
N ASP A 48 17.42 7.20 10.30
CA ASP A 48 16.53 8.36 10.25
C ASP A 48 15.51 8.36 11.40
N ASP A 49 15.19 9.55 11.88
CA ASP A 49 14.10 9.74 12.82
C ASP A 49 12.74 9.61 12.11
N LEU A 50 12.14 8.42 12.21
CA LEU A 50 10.86 8.13 11.57
C LEU A 50 9.68 8.94 12.15
N THR A 51 9.84 9.59 13.30
CA THR A 51 8.79 10.45 13.87
C THR A 51 8.58 11.74 13.07
N ALA A 52 9.59 12.14 12.26
CA ALA A 52 9.57 13.36 11.47
C ALA A 52 8.66 13.32 10.25
N TYR A 53 8.24 12.12 9.79
CA TYR A 53 7.47 11.96 8.56
C TYR A 53 5.96 11.95 8.80
N ASP A 54 5.20 12.33 7.79
CA ASP A 54 3.73 12.36 7.79
C ASP A 54 3.14 11.13 7.10
N LEU A 55 3.80 10.68 6.01
CA LEU A 55 3.37 9.56 5.19
C LEU A 55 4.55 8.64 4.87
N PHE A 56 4.30 7.34 4.92
CA PHE A 56 5.26 6.29 4.61
C PHE A 56 4.79 5.50 3.40
N PHE A 57 5.72 5.17 2.53
CA PHE A 57 5.50 4.25 1.43
C PHE A 57 6.47 3.08 1.52
N ILE A 58 5.91 1.86 1.44
CA ILE A 58 6.66 0.60 1.41
C ILE A 58 6.17 -0.17 0.18
N GLY A 59 7.05 -0.39 -0.78
CA GLY A 59 6.73 -1.08 -2.03
C GLY A 59 6.73 -2.60 -1.91
N GLY A 60 6.50 -3.28 -3.03
CA GLY A 60 6.56 -4.72 -3.14
C GLY A 60 7.99 -5.25 -3.32
N GLY A 61 8.24 -6.45 -2.80
CA GLY A 61 9.49 -7.20 -2.94
C GLY A 61 9.23 -8.69 -3.03
N GLN A 62 10.26 -9.46 -3.33
CA GLN A 62 10.23 -10.93 -3.31
C GLN A 62 10.54 -11.47 -1.90
N ASP A 63 10.26 -12.75 -1.66
CA ASP A 63 10.41 -13.38 -0.34
C ASP A 63 11.84 -13.28 0.23
N PHE A 64 12.86 -13.42 -0.62
CA PHE A 64 14.27 -13.27 -0.22
C PHE A 64 14.61 -11.85 0.26
N GLU A 65 14.06 -10.84 -0.38
CA GLU A 65 14.28 -9.44 -0.01
C GLU A 65 13.67 -9.14 1.37
N GLN A 66 12.56 -9.80 1.71
CA GLN A 66 11.93 -9.65 3.03
C GLN A 66 12.83 -10.16 4.16
N GLU A 67 13.52 -11.28 3.99
CA GLU A 67 14.42 -11.83 5.02
C GLU A 67 15.60 -10.90 5.35
N VAL A 68 16.21 -10.29 4.33
CA VAL A 68 17.27 -9.29 4.54
C VAL A 68 16.75 -8.07 5.31
N LEU A 69 15.53 -7.65 5.04
CA LEU A 69 14.92 -6.51 5.72
C LEU A 69 14.58 -6.80 7.19
N LEU A 70 14.27 -8.04 7.54
CA LEU A 70 13.96 -8.41 8.94
C LEU A 70 15.13 -8.13 9.88
N GLN A 71 16.38 -8.29 9.43
CA GLN A 71 17.56 -7.98 10.23
C GLN A 71 17.65 -6.47 10.52
N ASP A 72 17.43 -5.63 9.50
CA ASP A 72 17.43 -4.17 9.66
C ASP A 72 16.28 -3.69 10.56
N LEU A 73 15.11 -4.26 10.40
CA LEU A 73 13.95 -3.99 11.24
C LEU A 73 14.17 -4.38 12.70
N GLY A 74 14.92 -5.47 12.94
CA GLY A 74 15.33 -5.93 14.27
C GLY A 74 16.29 -4.99 15.00
N SER A 75 16.96 -4.08 14.30
CA SER A 75 17.91 -3.11 14.85
C SER A 75 17.26 -1.87 15.50
N GLY A 76 15.94 -1.87 15.71
CA GLY A 76 15.18 -0.77 16.32
C GLY A 76 14.31 0.00 15.34
N LYS A 77 14.55 -0.10 14.03
CA LYS A 77 13.71 0.54 12.99
C LYS A 77 12.28 0.00 13.04
N GLY A 78 12.11 -1.31 13.30
CA GLY A 78 10.79 -1.91 13.49
C GLY A 78 10.00 -1.31 14.65
N ASP A 79 10.64 -1.00 15.78
CA ASP A 79 9.99 -0.31 16.90
C ASP A 79 9.53 1.08 16.50
N SER A 80 10.34 1.81 15.76
CA SER A 80 10.01 3.15 15.26
C SER A 80 8.82 3.10 14.29
N ILE A 81 8.75 2.09 13.41
CA ILE A 81 7.60 1.88 12.51
C ILE A 81 6.33 1.56 13.31
N ARG A 82 6.40 0.63 14.27
CA ARG A 82 5.26 0.31 15.16
C ARG A 82 4.77 1.55 15.92
N SER A 83 5.69 2.37 16.40
CA SER A 83 5.37 3.63 17.06
C SER A 83 4.68 4.62 16.12
N ALA A 84 5.18 4.78 14.89
CA ALA A 84 4.59 5.64 13.88
C ALA A 84 3.17 5.19 13.49
N VAL A 85 2.93 3.88 13.38
CA VAL A 85 1.57 3.32 13.16
C VAL A 85 0.64 3.68 14.31
N LYS A 86 1.06 3.46 15.57
CA LYS A 86 0.26 3.80 16.76
C LYS A 86 -0.01 5.29 16.87
N ASP A 87 0.92 6.12 16.43
CA ASP A 87 0.78 7.59 16.37
C ASP A 87 -0.14 8.05 15.21
N GLY A 88 -0.70 7.11 14.44
CA GLY A 88 -1.63 7.38 13.34
C GLY A 88 -0.98 8.02 12.12
N LYS A 89 0.32 7.86 11.92
CA LYS A 89 0.99 8.22 10.66
C LYS A 89 0.38 7.43 9.50
N VAL A 90 0.39 8.02 8.31
CA VAL A 90 -0.16 7.34 7.12
C VAL A 90 0.88 6.39 6.53
N PHE A 91 0.45 5.17 6.23
CA PHE A 91 1.26 4.16 5.54
C PHE A 91 0.52 3.66 4.30
N LEU A 92 1.19 3.68 3.16
CA LEU A 92 0.81 2.90 1.98
C LEU A 92 1.81 1.77 1.82
N CYS A 93 1.33 0.53 1.96
CA CYS A 93 2.15 -0.67 1.94
C CYS A 93 1.67 -1.61 0.82
N ILE A 94 2.56 -1.97 -0.12
CA ILE A 94 2.21 -2.77 -1.29
C ILE A 94 2.85 -4.15 -1.21
N CYS A 95 2.07 -5.21 -1.40
CA CYS A 95 2.47 -6.62 -1.54
C CYS A 95 3.44 -7.06 -0.42
N GLY A 96 4.73 -7.24 -0.68
CA GLY A 96 5.72 -7.59 0.34
C GLY A 96 5.76 -6.59 1.49
N GLY A 97 5.66 -5.28 1.20
CA GLY A 97 5.57 -4.23 2.22
C GLY A 97 4.29 -4.34 3.05
N TYR A 98 3.17 -4.76 2.43
CA TYR A 98 1.92 -5.03 3.15
C TYR A 98 2.05 -6.24 4.08
N GLN A 99 2.61 -7.34 3.58
CA GLN A 99 2.84 -8.56 4.36
C GLN A 99 3.73 -8.30 5.58
N MET A 100 4.81 -7.52 5.41
CA MET A 100 5.76 -7.18 6.46
C MET A 100 5.14 -6.40 7.63
N MET A 101 4.03 -5.71 7.44
CA MET A 101 3.30 -5.04 8.53
C MET A 101 2.63 -6.04 9.48
N GLY A 102 2.42 -7.27 9.05
CA GLY A 102 1.76 -8.34 9.79
C GLY A 102 2.59 -8.99 10.88
N ASN A 103 2.01 -10.01 11.49
CA ASN A 103 2.63 -10.78 12.58
C ASN A 103 3.69 -11.75 12.04
N TYR A 104 3.38 -12.48 10.97
CA TYR A 104 4.30 -13.46 10.38
C TYR A 104 3.92 -13.81 8.93
N TYR A 105 4.89 -14.36 8.22
CA TYR A 105 4.70 -15.10 6.97
C TYR A 105 5.01 -16.58 7.22
N GLU A 106 4.09 -17.46 6.85
CA GLU A 106 4.29 -18.89 6.86
C GLU A 106 4.55 -19.39 5.43
N THR A 107 5.74 -19.90 5.17
CA THR A 107 6.10 -20.41 3.85
C THR A 107 5.29 -21.65 3.50
N HIS A 108 5.30 -22.09 2.22
CA HIS A 108 4.59 -23.28 1.76
C HIS A 108 5.00 -24.56 2.50
N ASP A 109 6.25 -24.68 2.91
CA ASP A 109 6.79 -25.80 3.69
C ASP A 109 6.60 -25.64 5.22
N GLY A 110 5.84 -24.63 5.66
CA GLY A 110 5.44 -24.44 7.04
C GLY A 110 6.44 -23.69 7.93
N VAL A 111 7.49 -23.11 7.35
CA VAL A 111 8.42 -22.29 8.12
C VAL A 111 7.78 -20.93 8.37
N LYS A 112 7.79 -20.48 9.63
CA LYS A 112 7.28 -19.17 10.03
C LYS A 112 8.41 -18.17 10.16
N CYS A 113 8.26 -17.05 9.45
CA CYS A 113 9.12 -15.87 9.55
C CYS A 113 8.33 -14.77 10.28
N GLU A 114 8.78 -14.39 11.47
CA GLU A 114 8.18 -13.30 12.23
C GLU A 114 8.41 -11.97 11.52
N PHE A 115 7.34 -11.15 11.43
CA PHE A 115 7.36 -9.84 10.80
C PHE A 115 7.18 -8.72 11.82
N LEU A 116 6.80 -7.51 11.39
CA LEU A 116 6.74 -6.34 12.26
C LEU A 116 5.70 -6.45 13.38
N GLY A 117 4.60 -7.18 13.20
CA GLY A 117 3.51 -7.20 14.15
C GLY A 117 2.89 -5.81 14.41
N ALA A 118 2.96 -4.92 13.42
CA ALA A 118 2.39 -3.58 13.51
C ALA A 118 0.87 -3.58 13.24
N VAL A 119 0.40 -4.57 12.49
CA VAL A 119 -1.01 -4.81 12.15
C VAL A 119 -1.33 -6.27 12.43
N ASP A 120 -2.48 -6.56 13.05
CA ASP A 120 -2.91 -7.93 13.33
C ASP A 120 -3.38 -8.63 12.05
N LEU A 121 -2.42 -9.13 11.29
CA LEU A 121 -2.63 -9.95 10.11
C LEU A 121 -1.49 -10.97 9.97
N TYR A 122 -1.71 -12.00 9.19
CA TYR A 122 -0.66 -12.95 8.83
C TYR A 122 -0.82 -13.42 7.39
N THR A 123 0.26 -13.89 6.79
CA THR A 123 0.27 -14.39 5.42
C THR A 123 0.73 -15.82 5.38
N LYS A 124 0.09 -16.66 4.54
CA LYS A 124 0.52 -18.02 4.22
C LYS A 124 0.91 -18.11 2.76
N GLY A 125 2.07 -18.67 2.50
CA GLY A 125 2.51 -19.00 1.14
C GLY A 125 1.59 -20.03 0.51
N GLY A 126 1.19 -19.81 -0.74
CA GLY A 126 0.37 -20.74 -1.50
C GLY A 126 1.12 -21.33 -2.70
N ASP A 127 0.65 -22.48 -3.21
CA ASP A 127 1.22 -23.21 -4.35
C ASP A 127 0.92 -22.55 -5.69
N THR A 128 -0.16 -21.78 -5.72
CA THR A 128 -0.66 -21.13 -6.93
C THR A 128 -0.48 -19.63 -6.82
N ARG A 129 -0.09 -19.03 -7.93
CA ARG A 129 0.09 -17.59 -8.03
C ARG A 129 -1.23 -16.92 -8.43
N MET A 130 -1.62 -15.91 -7.67
CA MET A 130 -2.74 -15.04 -7.97
C MET A 130 -2.19 -13.87 -8.77
N ILE A 131 -2.51 -13.84 -10.08
CA ILE A 131 -1.93 -12.89 -11.02
C ILE A 131 -2.99 -12.39 -12.01
N GLY A 132 -3.01 -11.10 -12.26
CA GLY A 132 -3.85 -10.48 -13.26
C GLY A 132 -4.21 -9.03 -12.95
N ASN A 133 -4.85 -8.40 -13.93
CA ASN A 133 -5.51 -7.13 -13.65
C ASN A 133 -6.76 -7.40 -12.81
N TYR A 134 -6.98 -6.56 -11.81
CA TYR A 134 -8.12 -6.72 -10.92
C TYR A 134 -8.73 -5.38 -10.51
N ALA A 135 -9.91 -5.45 -9.92
CA ALA A 135 -10.61 -4.28 -9.41
C ALA A 135 -11.31 -4.61 -8.08
N PHE A 136 -11.34 -3.64 -7.20
CA PHE A 136 -12.04 -3.71 -5.93
C PHE A 136 -12.69 -2.37 -5.57
N GLU A 137 -13.67 -2.40 -4.70
CA GLU A 137 -14.32 -1.22 -4.15
C GLU A 137 -13.75 -0.92 -2.76
N LEU A 138 -13.22 0.28 -2.56
CA LEU A 138 -12.74 0.74 -1.25
C LEU A 138 -13.90 0.76 -0.25
N GLU A 139 -13.62 0.35 0.98
CA GLU A 139 -14.53 0.61 2.09
C GLU A 139 -14.85 2.10 2.18
N GLN A 140 -16.07 2.45 2.64
CA GLN A 140 -16.51 3.84 2.77
C GLN A 140 -15.55 4.66 3.64
N ALA A 141 -14.99 4.06 4.68
CA ALA A 141 -13.98 4.67 5.54
C ALA A 141 -12.67 4.99 4.81
N SER A 142 -12.45 4.39 3.64
CA SER A 142 -11.27 4.60 2.79
C SER A 142 -11.57 5.37 1.49
N GLY A 143 -12.76 5.98 1.41
CA GLY A 143 -13.17 6.85 0.29
C GLY A 143 -14.29 6.30 -0.59
N GLY A 144 -14.64 5.02 -0.47
CA GLY A 144 -15.81 4.42 -1.16
C GLY A 144 -15.76 4.50 -2.68
N SER A 145 -14.56 4.45 -3.28
CA SER A 145 -14.36 4.48 -4.73
C SER A 145 -13.78 3.17 -5.24
N THR A 146 -13.98 2.88 -6.54
CA THR A 146 -13.30 1.74 -7.17
C THR A 146 -11.80 1.98 -7.29
N VAL A 147 -11.03 0.91 -7.18
CA VAL A 147 -9.58 0.87 -7.42
C VAL A 147 -9.30 -0.19 -8.48
N VAL A 148 -8.47 0.16 -9.44
CA VAL A 148 -7.96 -0.77 -10.45
C VAL A 148 -6.47 -0.95 -10.29
N GLY A 149 -5.98 -2.18 -10.46
CA GLY A 149 -4.58 -2.49 -10.30
C GLY A 149 -4.20 -3.81 -10.95
N PHE A 150 -2.98 -4.23 -10.63
CA PHE A 150 -2.43 -5.52 -11.03
C PHE A 150 -1.99 -6.27 -9.78
N GLU A 151 -2.47 -7.48 -9.58
CA GLU A 151 -2.04 -8.35 -8.49
C GLU A 151 -1.09 -9.44 -9.02
N ASN A 152 -0.04 -9.74 -8.25
CA ASN A 152 0.87 -10.83 -8.56
C ASN A 152 1.56 -11.34 -7.29
N HIS A 153 0.91 -12.27 -6.62
CA HIS A 153 1.40 -12.83 -5.35
C HIS A 153 0.98 -14.29 -5.19
N SER A 154 1.72 -15.06 -4.40
CA SER A 154 1.35 -16.39 -3.93
C SER A 154 0.90 -16.39 -2.46
N GLY A 155 1.25 -15.34 -1.72
CA GLY A 155 0.84 -15.17 -0.33
C GLY A 155 -0.67 -14.97 -0.20
N ARG A 156 -1.27 -15.64 0.78
CA ARG A 156 -2.66 -15.50 1.18
C ARG A 156 -2.71 -14.82 2.54
N THR A 157 -3.21 -13.60 2.56
CA THR A 157 -3.27 -12.79 3.78
C THR A 157 -4.64 -12.92 4.46
N TYR A 158 -4.59 -13.04 5.76
CA TYR A 158 -5.76 -13.15 6.64
C TYR A 158 -5.71 -12.05 7.69
N LEU A 159 -6.80 -11.32 7.81
CA LEU A 159 -6.94 -10.21 8.75
C LEU A 159 -7.36 -10.71 10.13
N GLY A 160 -6.74 -10.19 11.15
CA GLY A 160 -7.07 -10.47 12.54
C GLY A 160 -8.13 -9.51 13.11
N SER A 161 -8.34 -9.63 14.40
CA SER A 161 -9.35 -8.85 15.12
C SER A 161 -9.02 -7.35 15.10
N GLY A 162 -10.00 -6.53 14.73
CA GLY A 162 -9.85 -5.06 14.70
C GLY A 162 -9.12 -4.52 13.47
N VAL A 163 -8.80 -5.37 12.50
CA VAL A 163 -8.31 -4.97 11.17
C VAL A 163 -9.44 -5.11 10.16
N HIS A 164 -9.73 -4.04 9.44
CA HIS A 164 -10.75 -4.04 8.39
C HIS A 164 -10.09 -4.30 7.03
N PRO A 165 -10.81 -4.87 6.06
CA PRO A 165 -10.32 -4.88 4.68
C PRO A 165 -10.16 -3.43 4.18
N LEU A 166 -9.22 -3.21 3.26
CA LEU A 166 -9.15 -1.95 2.52
C LEU A 166 -10.36 -1.80 1.60
N GLY A 167 -10.79 -2.92 1.03
CA GLY A 167 -11.95 -2.97 0.16
C GLY A 167 -12.42 -4.39 -0.15
N HIS A 168 -13.40 -4.48 -1.04
CA HIS A 168 -14.03 -5.72 -1.50
C HIS A 168 -13.76 -5.94 -2.99
N VAL A 169 -13.32 -7.16 -3.33
CA VAL A 169 -12.98 -7.56 -4.69
C VAL A 169 -14.23 -7.56 -5.58
N LEU A 170 -14.18 -6.79 -6.65
CA LEU A 170 -15.17 -6.86 -7.73
C LEU A 170 -14.78 -7.93 -8.75
N LYS A 171 -13.50 -8.04 -9.04
CA LYS A 171 -12.91 -9.03 -9.94
C LYS A 171 -11.43 -9.21 -9.61
N GLY A 172 -10.97 -10.45 -9.47
CA GLY A 172 -9.61 -10.80 -9.08
C GLY A 172 -9.60 -11.72 -7.86
N TYR A 173 -8.48 -11.79 -7.18
CA TYR A 173 -8.26 -12.68 -6.04
C TYR A 173 -8.22 -11.96 -4.69
N GLY A 174 -7.61 -10.76 -4.64
CA GLY A 174 -7.47 -9.99 -3.40
C GLY A 174 -6.59 -10.67 -2.36
N ASN A 175 -6.96 -10.56 -1.09
CA ASN A 175 -6.12 -11.01 0.02
C ASN A 175 -5.74 -12.50 -0.03
N ASN A 176 -6.67 -13.38 -0.42
CA ASN A 176 -6.45 -14.84 -0.32
C ASN A 176 -7.21 -15.65 -1.37
N GLY A 177 -7.94 -15.01 -2.27
CA GLY A 177 -8.70 -15.65 -3.35
C GLY A 177 -10.00 -16.31 -2.91
N THR A 178 -10.41 -16.19 -1.64
CA THR A 178 -11.56 -16.93 -1.10
C THR A 178 -12.58 -16.09 -0.34
N ASP A 179 -12.15 -15.06 0.38
CA ASP A 179 -13.03 -14.28 1.25
C ASP A 179 -13.60 -13.00 0.61
N GLY A 180 -13.18 -12.69 -0.62
CA GLY A 180 -13.64 -11.52 -1.36
C GLY A 180 -13.12 -10.18 -0.83
N THR A 181 -12.16 -10.21 0.09
CA THR A 181 -11.53 -8.99 0.64
C THR A 181 -10.25 -8.62 -0.07
N GLU A 182 -9.90 -7.35 -0.06
CA GLU A 182 -8.62 -6.85 -0.56
C GLU A 182 -7.98 -5.94 0.47
N GLY A 183 -6.66 -6.18 0.67
CA GLY A 183 -5.82 -5.34 1.49
C GLY A 183 -6.25 -5.25 2.96
N CYS A 184 -5.70 -4.25 3.65
CA CYS A 184 -6.10 -3.94 5.02
C CYS A 184 -6.20 -2.44 5.27
N ARG A 185 -7.04 -2.09 6.23
CA ARG A 185 -7.15 -0.78 6.84
C ARG A 185 -7.05 -0.93 8.36
N TYR A 186 -5.97 -0.41 8.94
CA TYR A 186 -5.76 -0.37 10.39
C TYR A 186 -5.22 1.00 10.77
N LEU A 187 -5.97 1.77 11.58
CA LEU A 187 -5.67 3.19 11.79
C LEU A 187 -5.49 3.90 10.44
N ASN A 188 -4.29 4.43 10.16
CA ASN A 188 -3.93 5.03 8.88
C ASN A 188 -2.94 4.17 8.07
N VAL A 189 -2.92 2.86 8.30
CA VAL A 189 -2.22 1.90 7.45
C VAL A 189 -3.17 1.41 6.35
N TYR A 190 -2.75 1.55 5.12
CA TYR A 190 -3.40 1.07 3.91
C TYR A 190 -2.49 0.01 3.27
N GLY A 191 -2.80 -1.25 3.49
CA GLY A 191 -2.11 -2.36 2.87
C GLY A 191 -2.86 -2.83 1.63
N SER A 192 -2.17 -3.24 0.56
CA SER A 192 -2.81 -3.71 -0.68
C SER A 192 -1.88 -4.64 -1.45
N TYR A 193 -2.46 -5.55 -2.24
CA TYR A 193 -1.73 -6.32 -3.25
C TYR A 193 -1.66 -5.60 -4.60
N SER A 194 -2.18 -4.37 -4.71
CA SER A 194 -2.30 -3.63 -5.95
C SER A 194 -0.99 -2.99 -6.40
N HIS A 195 -0.44 -3.53 -7.46
CA HIS A 195 0.74 -3.01 -8.15
C HIS A 195 0.42 -2.17 -9.39
N GLY A 196 1.50 -1.67 -10.02
CA GLY A 196 1.56 -1.19 -11.34
C GLY A 196 1.39 0.30 -11.64
N PRO A 197 1.98 1.23 -10.90
CA PRO A 197 1.73 1.67 -9.53
C PRO A 197 0.25 1.98 -9.32
N VAL A 198 -0.27 1.80 -8.09
CA VAL A 198 -1.72 1.89 -7.84
C VAL A 198 -2.26 3.33 -7.94
N LEU A 199 -1.54 4.32 -7.41
CA LEU A 199 -2.06 5.67 -7.24
C LEU A 199 -2.34 6.43 -8.55
N PRO A 200 -1.52 6.34 -9.61
CA PRO A 200 -1.75 7.12 -10.84
C PRO A 200 -3.09 6.84 -11.52
N LYS A 201 -3.61 5.62 -11.44
CA LYS A 201 -4.91 5.26 -12.01
C LYS A 201 -6.08 5.41 -11.03
N ASN A 202 -5.78 5.77 -9.79
CA ASN A 202 -6.75 5.86 -8.71
C ASN A 202 -6.59 7.19 -7.97
N PRO A 203 -6.87 8.34 -8.63
CA PRO A 203 -6.58 9.66 -8.10
C PRO A 203 -7.31 9.96 -6.79
N ALA A 204 -8.54 9.49 -6.62
CA ALA A 204 -9.30 9.63 -5.38
C ALA A 204 -8.61 8.92 -4.20
N PHE A 205 -8.03 7.74 -4.42
CA PHE A 205 -7.28 7.03 -3.39
C PHE A 205 -5.99 7.76 -3.01
N CYS A 206 -5.28 8.34 -3.99
CA CYS A 206 -4.12 9.18 -3.71
C CYS A 206 -4.49 10.41 -2.86
N ASP A 207 -5.60 11.07 -3.18
CA ASP A 207 -6.09 12.23 -2.44
C ASP A 207 -6.55 11.87 -1.03
N GLU A 208 -7.12 10.69 -0.84
CA GLU A 208 -7.45 10.13 0.47
C GLU A 208 -6.22 10.06 1.37
N LEU A 209 -5.09 9.51 0.88
CA LEU A 209 -3.85 9.42 1.63
C LEU A 209 -3.28 10.80 1.99
N ILE A 210 -3.26 11.73 1.02
CA ILE A 210 -2.77 13.10 1.22
C ILE A 210 -3.62 13.83 2.28
N ALA A 211 -4.96 13.80 2.12
CA ALA A 211 -5.86 14.47 3.05
C ALA A 211 -5.78 13.89 4.47
N THR A 212 -5.62 12.56 4.58
CA THR A 212 -5.44 11.88 5.87
C THR A 212 -4.13 12.29 6.54
N ALA A 213 -3.02 12.35 5.80
CA ALA A 213 -1.72 12.75 6.34
C ALA A 213 -1.71 14.20 6.83
N ILE A 214 -2.29 15.12 6.04
CA ILE A 214 -2.43 16.52 6.45
C ILE A 214 -3.36 16.63 7.66
N GLY A 215 -4.51 15.96 7.64
CA GLY A 215 -5.48 15.96 8.72
C GLY A 215 -4.91 15.46 10.04
N ARG A 216 -4.14 14.37 9.99
CA ARG A 216 -3.43 13.84 11.17
C ARG A 216 -2.45 14.87 11.74
N ARG A 217 -1.65 15.52 10.90
CA ARG A 217 -0.65 16.50 11.34
C ARG A 217 -1.25 17.77 11.89
N THR A 218 -2.31 18.27 11.26
CA THR A 218 -2.89 19.58 11.59
C THR A 218 -4.09 19.51 12.55
N GLY A 219 -4.61 18.30 12.82
CA GLY A 219 -5.85 18.09 13.55
C GLY A 219 -7.12 18.42 12.74
N ASN A 220 -6.98 18.84 11.48
CA ASN A 220 -8.10 19.19 10.61
C ASN A 220 -7.90 18.61 9.21
N ARG A 221 -8.78 17.69 8.80
CA ARG A 221 -8.73 17.09 7.48
C ARG A 221 -9.15 18.11 6.41
N PRO A 222 -8.26 18.48 5.48
CA PRO A 222 -8.59 19.48 4.48
C PRO A 222 -9.50 18.92 3.38
N ALA A 223 -10.33 19.79 2.81
CA ALA A 223 -10.85 19.58 1.47
C ALA A 223 -9.75 20.00 0.47
N LEU A 224 -9.18 19.02 -0.22
CA LEU A 224 -8.13 19.29 -1.21
C LEU A 224 -8.71 20.07 -2.40
N ALA A 225 -7.94 21.04 -2.91
CA ALA A 225 -8.31 21.75 -4.13
C ALA A 225 -8.44 20.75 -5.30
N ARG A 226 -9.46 20.97 -6.12
CA ARG A 226 -9.68 20.13 -7.32
C ARG A 226 -8.58 20.35 -8.33
N ILE A 227 -8.14 19.31 -8.97
CA ILE A 227 -7.24 19.29 -10.12
C ILE A 227 -7.93 18.54 -11.26
N ASP A 228 -7.44 18.70 -12.48
CA ASP A 228 -7.98 17.97 -13.63
C ASP A 228 -7.45 16.53 -13.63
N ASP A 229 -8.32 15.59 -13.32
CA ASP A 229 -8.06 14.15 -13.29
C ASP A 229 -8.63 13.43 -14.53
N SER A 230 -8.97 14.14 -15.61
CA SER A 230 -9.64 13.58 -16.78
C SER A 230 -8.89 12.43 -17.42
N ILE A 231 -7.56 12.51 -17.51
CA ILE A 231 -6.70 11.48 -18.09
C ILE A 231 -6.59 10.27 -17.15
N GLU A 232 -6.38 10.50 -15.87
CA GLU A 232 -6.31 9.47 -14.83
C GLU A 232 -7.62 8.66 -14.75
N LEU A 233 -8.76 9.37 -14.77
CA LEU A 233 -10.08 8.74 -14.75
C LEU A 233 -10.38 7.98 -16.03
N GLN A 234 -9.99 8.49 -17.21
CA GLN A 234 -10.11 7.76 -18.46
C GLN A 234 -9.30 6.46 -18.44
N ALA A 235 -8.06 6.51 -17.93
CA ALA A 235 -7.22 5.32 -17.77
C ALA A 235 -7.83 4.33 -16.77
N HIS A 236 -8.36 4.83 -15.63
CA HIS A 236 -9.07 4.03 -14.64
C HIS A 236 -10.26 3.30 -15.27
N ASP A 237 -11.17 4.03 -15.91
CA ASP A 237 -12.40 3.49 -16.49
C ASP A 237 -12.10 2.45 -17.58
N THR A 238 -11.07 2.71 -18.40
CA THR A 238 -10.63 1.76 -19.42
C THR A 238 -10.20 0.43 -18.79
N VAL A 239 -9.36 0.47 -17.76
CA VAL A 239 -8.90 -0.74 -17.06
C VAL A 239 -10.08 -1.42 -16.35
N LEU A 240 -10.93 -0.66 -15.66
CA LEU A 240 -12.09 -1.19 -14.96
C LEU A 240 -13.03 -1.95 -15.91
N GLN A 241 -13.35 -1.38 -17.06
CA GLN A 241 -14.18 -2.04 -18.07
C GLN A 241 -13.54 -3.32 -18.59
N HIS A 242 -12.23 -3.31 -18.89
CA HIS A 242 -11.52 -4.52 -19.31
C HIS A 242 -11.58 -5.63 -18.25
N VAL A 243 -11.37 -5.28 -17.00
CA VAL A 243 -11.41 -6.22 -15.89
C VAL A 243 -12.81 -6.81 -15.72
N LEU A 244 -13.85 -5.97 -15.67
CA LEU A 244 -15.22 -6.43 -15.42
C LEU A 244 -15.81 -7.22 -16.60
N ASN A 245 -15.47 -6.86 -17.84
CA ASN A 245 -15.97 -7.55 -19.04
C ASN A 245 -15.23 -8.85 -19.38
N GLY A 246 -14.25 -9.24 -18.59
CA GLY A 246 -13.55 -10.53 -18.76
C GLY A 246 -12.55 -10.58 -19.91
N THR A 247 -12.17 -9.45 -20.50
CA THR A 247 -11.08 -9.34 -21.50
C THR A 247 -9.70 -9.22 -20.86
N ALA A 248 -9.58 -9.49 -19.56
CA ALA A 248 -8.30 -9.68 -18.90
C ALA A 248 -7.70 -10.99 -19.44
N GLY A 249 -6.66 -10.85 -20.25
CA GLY A 249 -6.04 -11.95 -20.98
C GLY A 249 -5.74 -13.15 -20.09
N ARG A 250 -6.36 -14.27 -20.39
CA ARG A 250 -5.70 -15.56 -20.26
C ARG A 250 -4.72 -15.60 -21.43
N GLU A 251 -3.49 -15.22 -21.18
CA GLU A 251 -2.38 -15.74 -22.00
C GLU A 251 -2.10 -17.13 -21.43
N ASP A 252 -2.39 -18.13 -22.26
CA ASP A 252 -2.06 -19.53 -22.05
C ASP A 252 -0.54 -19.76 -21.92
#